data_8d3ae4eb195f1a9fa8ab73a010b44993
#
_entry.id   8d3ae4eb195f1a9fa8ab73a010b44993
#
_cell.length_a   1.000
_cell.length_b   1.000
_cell.length_c   1.000
_cell.angle_alpha   90.00
_cell.angle_beta   90.00
_cell.angle_gamma   90.00
#
_symmetry.space_group_name_H-M   'P 1'
#
loop_
_entity.id
_entity.type
_entity.pdbx_description
1 polymer ?
#
loop_
_entity_poly.entity_id
_entity_poly.type
_entity_poly.pdbx_seq_one_letter_code
_entity_poly.pdbx_strand_id
1 'polypeptide(L)'
;MLFRSKARDALHGLNGKRAVVIGNGEMGRLTATLLYQADCEVTITLRTYRHGETIVPAGCKTHPYDDRFSIIDGADLVVSATTSPHFTLTQEQVQTMQTPPQLIVDLAMPRDIDDGISQLTTVYNLDDLGQLADENAGEREAAKQILEEEETEFYAWYEYRKALPLIAEIKDTAVARVKYDHAFSGLYADGDLDGLTELAVHKTIDMLLGGMKEILTAAQVQSCLSKMQKGNGK
;
A
#
# COMPACT_ATOMS: atom_id res chain seq x y z
N MET A 1 12.50 -8.20 -0.68
CA MET A 1 12.89 -7.42 0.50
C MET A 1 14.37 -7.10 0.39
N LEU A 2 14.74 -5.84 0.37
CA LEU A 2 16.09 -5.32 0.03
C LEU A 2 17.22 -5.87 0.88
N PHE A 3 16.99 -6.04 2.20
CA PHE A 3 18.04 -6.59 3.08
C PHE A 3 18.50 -7.99 2.66
N ARG A 4 17.60 -8.85 2.16
CA ARG A 4 17.93 -10.22 1.71
C ARG A 4 18.86 -10.20 0.49
N SER A 5 18.65 -9.29 -0.46
CA SER A 5 19.54 -9.13 -1.61
C SER A 5 20.94 -8.68 -1.16
N LYS A 6 21.01 -7.64 -0.31
CA LYS A 6 22.29 -7.18 0.26
C LYS A 6 23.00 -8.26 1.07
N ALA A 7 22.28 -8.99 1.91
CA ALA A 7 22.86 -10.07 2.69
C ALA A 7 23.40 -11.21 1.78
N ARG A 8 22.67 -11.54 0.70
CA ARG A 8 23.12 -12.52 -0.29
C ARG A 8 24.40 -12.09 -0.98
N ASP A 9 24.49 -10.82 -1.37
CA ASP A 9 25.67 -10.28 -2.07
C ASP A 9 26.87 -10.21 -1.13
N ALA A 10 26.67 -9.70 0.10
CA ALA A 10 27.73 -9.56 1.10
C ALA A 10 28.29 -10.92 1.58
N LEU A 11 27.45 -11.95 1.68
CA LEU A 11 27.83 -13.29 2.14
C LEU A 11 28.09 -14.29 1.01
N HIS A 12 28.04 -13.85 -0.24
CA HIS A 12 28.22 -14.71 -1.44
C HIS A 12 27.22 -15.89 -1.48
N GLY A 13 26.02 -15.68 -0.99
CA GLY A 13 24.95 -16.67 -0.88
C GLY A 13 24.41 -16.77 0.54
N LEU A 14 23.19 -17.32 0.69
CA LEU A 14 22.53 -17.47 1.99
C LEU A 14 22.33 -18.94 2.40
N ASN A 15 22.42 -19.87 1.46
CA ASN A 15 22.18 -21.29 1.71
C ASN A 15 23.17 -21.84 2.77
N GLY A 16 22.65 -22.49 3.80
CA GLY A 16 23.39 -23.08 4.90
C GLY A 16 24.06 -22.06 5.85
N LYS A 17 23.83 -20.76 5.66
CA LYS A 17 24.34 -19.72 6.56
C LYS A 17 23.61 -19.70 7.88
N ARG A 18 24.36 -19.55 8.98
CA ARG A 18 23.78 -19.39 10.33
C ARG A 18 23.34 -17.94 10.54
N ALA A 19 22.04 -17.74 10.67
CA ALA A 19 21.42 -16.44 10.84
C ALA A 19 20.78 -16.32 12.22
N VAL A 20 21.12 -15.28 12.95
CA VAL A 20 20.50 -14.93 14.25
C VAL A 20 19.61 -13.70 14.05
N VAL A 21 18.34 -13.81 14.44
CA VAL A 21 17.38 -12.70 14.43
C VAL A 21 17.11 -12.25 15.86
N ILE A 22 17.50 -11.04 16.19
CA ILE A 22 17.25 -10.43 17.49
C ILE A 22 15.90 -9.71 17.46
N GLY A 23 14.95 -10.24 18.24
CA GLY A 23 13.59 -9.71 18.34
C GLY A 23 12.55 -10.57 17.62
N ASN A 24 11.45 -10.83 18.32
CA ASN A 24 10.31 -11.63 17.84
C ASN A 24 9.05 -10.77 17.63
N GLY A 25 9.24 -9.50 17.24
CA GLY A 25 8.18 -8.63 16.75
C GLY A 25 7.75 -8.99 15.32
N GLU A 26 6.89 -8.21 14.73
CA GLU A 26 6.42 -8.42 13.36
C GLU A 26 7.57 -8.47 12.34
N MET A 27 8.47 -7.46 12.39
CA MET A 27 9.66 -7.41 11.51
C MET A 27 10.61 -8.56 11.75
N GLY A 28 10.86 -8.95 13.01
CA GLY A 28 11.73 -10.08 13.35
C GLY A 28 11.19 -11.40 12.79
N ARG A 29 9.89 -11.68 12.95
CA ARG A 29 9.26 -12.90 12.39
C ARG A 29 9.27 -12.90 10.87
N LEU A 30 8.98 -11.76 10.23
CA LEU A 30 9.04 -11.64 8.78
C LEU A 30 10.45 -11.88 8.27
N THR A 31 11.45 -11.29 8.90
CA THR A 31 12.86 -11.46 8.59
C THR A 31 13.31 -12.93 8.73
N ALA A 32 12.95 -13.57 9.85
CA ALA A 32 13.25 -14.97 10.09
C ALA A 32 12.63 -15.88 9.04
N THR A 33 11.37 -15.64 8.68
CA THR A 33 10.68 -16.39 7.61
C THR A 33 11.41 -16.26 6.27
N LEU A 34 11.80 -15.05 5.89
CA LEU A 34 12.47 -14.80 4.61
C LEU A 34 13.89 -15.37 4.54
N LEU A 35 14.60 -15.41 5.67
CA LEU A 35 15.91 -16.05 5.76
C LEU A 35 15.79 -17.58 5.73
N TYR A 36 14.80 -18.14 6.40
CA TYR A 36 14.50 -19.57 6.33
C TYR A 36 14.14 -20.01 4.91
N GLN A 37 13.32 -19.23 4.19
CA GLN A 37 12.99 -19.46 2.78
C GLN A 37 14.19 -19.31 1.83
N ALA A 38 15.26 -18.70 2.29
CA ALA A 38 16.53 -18.59 1.58
C ALA A 38 17.55 -19.67 2.02
N ASP A 39 17.07 -20.74 2.67
CA ASP A 39 17.82 -21.89 3.15
C ASP A 39 18.89 -21.55 4.20
N CYS A 40 18.67 -20.48 5.01
CA CYS A 40 19.48 -20.22 6.19
C CYS A 40 19.06 -21.11 7.37
N GLU A 41 20.02 -21.43 8.25
CA GLU A 41 19.73 -21.94 9.60
C GLU A 41 19.41 -20.78 10.53
N VAL A 42 18.12 -20.54 10.77
CA VAL A 42 17.64 -19.36 11.50
C VAL A 42 17.40 -19.66 12.95
N THR A 43 17.96 -18.85 13.84
CA THR A 43 17.64 -18.80 15.26
C THR A 43 17.09 -17.43 15.63
N ILE A 44 15.89 -17.38 16.24
CA ILE A 44 15.26 -16.13 16.69
C ILE A 44 15.32 -16.01 18.19
N THR A 45 15.65 -14.81 18.71
CA THR A 45 15.72 -14.60 20.17
C THR A 45 14.36 -14.26 20.76
N LEU A 46 14.06 -14.83 21.93
CA LEU A 46 12.84 -14.62 22.67
C LEU A 46 13.11 -14.01 24.04
N ARG A 47 12.36 -12.98 24.43
CA ARG A 47 12.36 -12.46 25.81
C ARG A 47 11.40 -13.27 26.68
N THR A 48 11.86 -13.72 27.84
CA THR A 48 11.17 -14.66 28.74
C THR A 48 10.00 -14.05 29.52
N TYR A 49 9.88 -12.73 29.60
CA TYR A 49 8.88 -12.04 30.42
C TYR A 49 7.58 -11.67 29.70
N ARG A 50 7.36 -12.08 28.44
CA ARG A 50 6.09 -11.90 27.76
C ARG A 50 5.12 -13.03 28.12
N HIS A 51 4.03 -12.67 28.79
CA HIS A 51 2.88 -13.56 28.96
C HIS A 51 2.13 -13.67 27.62
N GLY A 52 1.81 -14.88 27.20
CA GLY A 52 1.05 -15.17 25.99
C GLY A 52 1.74 -16.18 25.07
N GLU A 53 1.02 -16.65 24.07
CA GLU A 53 1.57 -17.54 23.05
C GLU A 53 2.62 -16.81 22.22
N THR A 54 3.81 -17.38 22.18
CA THR A 54 4.91 -16.85 21.39
C THR A 54 4.85 -17.47 19.99
N ILE A 55 4.48 -16.67 19.00
CA ILE A 55 4.47 -17.13 17.60
C ILE A 55 5.92 -17.17 17.11
N VAL A 56 6.36 -18.36 16.69
CA VAL A 56 7.67 -18.61 16.08
C VAL A 56 7.47 -19.05 14.63
N PRO A 57 8.18 -18.47 13.67
CA PRO A 57 8.10 -18.91 12.28
C PRO A 57 8.50 -20.39 12.13
N ALA A 58 7.78 -21.11 11.27
CA ALA A 58 8.04 -22.52 11.03
C ALA A 58 9.48 -22.74 10.53
N GLY A 59 10.15 -23.75 11.08
CA GLY A 59 11.52 -24.10 10.73
C GLY A 59 12.61 -23.29 11.44
N CYS A 60 12.25 -22.22 12.17
CA CYS A 60 13.22 -21.45 12.95
C CYS A 60 13.41 -22.04 14.35
N LYS A 61 14.68 -22.02 14.82
CA LYS A 61 15.05 -22.35 16.19
C LYS A 61 14.80 -21.13 17.09
N THR A 62 14.65 -21.33 18.38
CA THR A 62 14.49 -20.25 19.38
C THR A 62 15.63 -20.28 20.37
N HIS A 63 16.00 -19.10 20.89
CA HIS A 63 17.00 -18.94 21.93
C HIS A 63 16.61 -17.81 22.90
N PRO A 64 16.94 -17.92 24.20
CA PRO A 64 16.68 -16.82 25.14
C PRO A 64 17.44 -15.54 24.73
N TYR A 65 16.75 -14.40 24.81
CA TYR A 65 17.37 -13.11 24.46
C TYR A 65 18.58 -12.77 25.36
N ASP A 66 18.51 -13.12 26.64
CA ASP A 66 19.55 -12.77 27.62
C ASP A 66 20.85 -13.51 27.35
N ASP A 67 20.80 -14.70 26.73
CA ASP A 67 21.95 -15.50 26.34
C ASP A 67 22.31 -15.37 24.84
N ARG A 68 21.83 -14.32 24.15
CA ARG A 68 22.00 -14.14 22.70
C ARG A 68 23.44 -14.14 22.23
N PHE A 69 24.37 -13.71 23.06
CA PHE A 69 25.77 -13.62 22.67
C PHE A 69 26.39 -14.99 22.38
N SER A 70 25.92 -16.05 23.05
CA SER A 70 26.37 -17.42 22.82
C SER A 70 26.06 -17.94 21.41
N ILE A 71 25.01 -17.41 20.76
CA ILE A 71 24.60 -17.81 19.42
C ILE A 71 25.04 -16.79 18.35
N ILE A 72 25.32 -15.54 18.73
CA ILE A 72 25.84 -14.51 17.84
C ILE A 72 27.32 -14.82 17.52
N ASP A 73 28.08 -15.28 18.50
CA ASP A 73 29.45 -15.72 18.28
C ASP A 73 29.46 -16.93 17.33
N GLY A 74 30.07 -16.73 16.19
CA GLY A 74 30.13 -17.71 15.12
C GLY A 74 28.92 -17.72 14.17
N ALA A 75 27.97 -16.80 14.28
CA ALA A 75 26.93 -16.60 13.25
C ALA A 75 27.51 -15.94 12.00
N ASP A 76 26.99 -16.28 10.82
CA ASP A 76 27.35 -15.60 9.58
C ASP A 76 26.62 -14.26 9.44
N LEU A 77 25.35 -14.22 9.86
CA LEU A 77 24.44 -13.08 9.75
C LEU A 77 23.74 -12.83 11.09
N VAL A 78 23.72 -11.58 11.52
CA VAL A 78 22.86 -11.12 12.60
C VAL A 78 21.92 -10.04 12.08
N VAL A 79 20.61 -10.17 12.36
CA VAL A 79 19.63 -9.14 12.05
C VAL A 79 18.93 -8.68 13.32
N SER A 80 19.06 -7.42 13.68
CA SER A 80 18.32 -6.85 14.81
C SER A 80 17.05 -6.15 14.32
N ALA A 81 15.93 -6.46 14.98
CA ALA A 81 14.60 -5.96 14.64
C ALA A 81 13.77 -5.81 15.92
N THR A 82 14.27 -5.02 16.88
CA THR A 82 13.59 -4.78 18.15
C THR A 82 13.05 -3.35 18.25
N THR A 83 12.29 -3.08 19.27
CA THR A 83 11.87 -1.74 19.67
C THR A 83 12.55 -1.31 20.98
N SER A 84 13.76 -1.82 21.21
CA SER A 84 14.53 -1.49 22.42
C SER A 84 14.98 -0.02 22.35
N PRO A 85 14.92 0.71 23.48
CA PRO A 85 15.51 2.05 23.55
C PRO A 85 17.04 2.02 23.74
N HIS A 86 17.64 0.83 23.88
CA HIS A 86 19.07 0.64 24.10
C HIS A 86 19.65 -0.30 23.07
N PHE A 87 20.93 -0.17 22.80
CA PHE A 87 21.65 -1.08 21.92
C PHE A 87 21.48 -2.54 22.36
N THR A 88 21.17 -3.40 21.43
CA THR A 88 21.08 -4.84 21.65
C THR A 88 22.45 -5.51 21.47
N LEU A 89 23.36 -4.84 20.76
CA LEU A 89 24.74 -5.27 20.51
C LEU A 89 25.66 -4.05 20.52
N THR A 90 26.71 -4.08 21.36
CA THR A 90 27.70 -3.01 21.47
C THR A 90 29.04 -3.42 20.88
N GLN A 91 29.89 -2.43 20.54
CA GLN A 91 31.22 -2.66 20.02
C GLN A 91 32.08 -3.53 20.96
N GLU A 92 32.05 -3.26 22.27
CA GLU A 92 32.80 -4.02 23.27
C GLU A 92 32.42 -5.51 23.27
N GLN A 93 31.11 -5.79 23.13
CA GLN A 93 30.61 -7.18 23.10
C GLN A 93 31.11 -7.93 21.85
N VAL A 94 31.09 -7.28 20.68
CA VAL A 94 31.57 -7.88 19.44
C VAL A 94 33.09 -8.10 19.49
N GLN A 95 33.86 -7.19 20.08
CA GLN A 95 35.32 -7.32 20.25
C GLN A 95 35.72 -8.54 21.10
N THR A 96 34.86 -8.99 22.02
CA THR A 96 35.14 -10.16 22.86
C THR A 96 34.77 -11.50 22.22
N MET A 97 34.11 -11.50 21.07
CA MET A 97 33.71 -12.71 20.37
C MET A 97 34.92 -13.41 19.74
N GLN A 98 34.86 -14.74 19.73
CA GLN A 98 35.93 -15.54 19.08
C GLN A 98 35.79 -15.50 17.55
N THR A 99 34.54 -15.50 17.08
CA THR A 99 34.22 -15.48 15.65
C THR A 99 33.07 -14.47 15.44
N PRO A 100 33.39 -13.17 15.31
CA PRO A 100 32.38 -12.16 15.08
C PRO A 100 31.53 -12.43 13.82
N PRO A 101 30.26 -12.00 13.78
CA PRO A 101 29.43 -12.13 12.57
C PRO A 101 30.07 -11.47 11.35
N GLN A 102 29.91 -12.08 10.18
CA GLN A 102 30.41 -11.50 8.92
C GLN A 102 29.59 -10.31 8.48
N LEU A 103 28.29 -10.34 8.79
CA LEU A 103 27.35 -9.28 8.46
C LEU A 103 26.36 -9.04 9.60
N ILE A 104 26.11 -7.77 9.89
CA ILE A 104 25.06 -7.33 10.82
C ILE A 104 24.11 -6.40 10.06
N VAL A 105 22.80 -6.60 10.23
CA VAL A 105 21.76 -5.74 9.65
C VAL A 105 20.88 -5.19 10.76
N ASP A 106 20.81 -3.87 10.87
CA ASP A 106 19.94 -3.18 11.83
C ASP A 106 18.65 -2.70 11.13
N LEU A 107 17.54 -3.35 11.46
CA LEU A 107 16.20 -2.99 10.99
C LEU A 107 15.39 -2.24 12.06
N ALA A 108 16.00 -1.86 13.18
CA ALA A 108 15.33 -1.23 14.31
C ALA A 108 15.28 0.30 14.17
N MET A 109 14.25 0.85 14.78
CA MET A 109 14.11 2.29 14.98
C MET A 109 13.53 2.56 16.39
N PRO A 110 14.29 3.15 17.31
CA PRO A 110 15.68 3.61 17.17
C PRO A 110 16.67 2.47 16.89
N ARG A 111 17.93 2.79 16.54
CA ARG A 111 18.98 1.79 16.23
C ARG A 111 19.26 0.87 17.39
N ASP A 112 19.39 -0.41 17.07
CA ASP A 112 19.70 -1.48 18.00
C ASP A 112 21.21 -1.79 18.09
N ILE A 113 21.97 -1.37 17.09
CA ILE A 113 23.38 -1.74 16.88
C ILE A 113 24.25 -0.49 17.08
N ASP A 114 25.28 -0.62 17.90
CA ASP A 114 26.28 0.41 18.13
C ASP A 114 27.07 0.72 16.85
N ASP A 115 27.16 1.98 16.46
CA ASP A 115 27.84 2.44 15.25
C ASP A 115 29.33 2.05 15.21
N GLY A 116 29.97 1.91 16.37
CA GLY A 116 31.36 1.47 16.49
C GLY A 116 31.63 0.05 15.94
N ILE A 117 30.60 -0.78 15.83
CA ILE A 117 30.71 -2.16 15.28
C ILE A 117 31.10 -2.15 13.81
N SER A 118 30.80 -1.08 13.07
CA SER A 118 31.20 -0.91 11.66
C SER A 118 32.70 -0.96 11.42
N GLN A 119 33.51 -0.74 12.46
CA GLN A 119 34.98 -0.87 12.42
C GLN A 119 35.44 -2.34 12.49
N LEU A 120 34.59 -3.25 12.94
CA LEU A 120 34.93 -4.66 13.20
C LEU A 120 34.32 -5.59 12.15
N THR A 121 33.17 -5.29 11.63
CA THR A 121 32.44 -6.10 10.65
C THR A 121 31.56 -5.25 9.76
N THR A 122 31.02 -5.82 8.70
CA THR A 122 30.07 -5.13 7.82
C THR A 122 28.74 -4.92 8.53
N VAL A 123 28.27 -3.67 8.60
CA VAL A 123 26.98 -3.30 9.17
C VAL A 123 26.14 -2.56 8.13
N TYR A 124 24.91 -2.97 7.93
CA TYR A 124 23.90 -2.22 7.16
C TYR A 124 22.75 -1.81 8.08
N ASN A 125 22.25 -0.62 7.92
CA ASN A 125 21.08 -0.11 8.60
C ASN A 125 19.95 0.21 7.61
N LEU A 126 18.81 0.72 8.10
CA LEU A 126 17.66 1.08 7.24
C LEU A 126 18.00 2.16 6.20
N ASP A 127 18.88 3.11 6.53
CA ASP A 127 19.28 4.18 5.60
C ASP A 127 20.10 3.61 4.44
N ASP A 128 21.02 2.70 4.74
CA ASP A 128 21.82 2.00 3.71
C ASP A 128 20.95 1.15 2.79
N LEU A 129 19.87 0.56 3.34
CA LEU A 129 18.89 -0.19 2.55
C LEU A 129 17.98 0.73 1.74
N GLY A 130 17.70 1.93 2.24
CA GLY A 130 16.88 2.95 1.58
C GLY A 130 17.51 3.48 0.29
N GLN A 131 18.82 3.63 0.23
CA GLN A 131 19.55 4.07 -0.96
C GLN A 131 19.42 3.12 -2.15
N LEU A 132 19.14 1.84 -1.91
CA LEU A 132 18.84 0.85 -2.96
C LEU A 132 17.44 1.00 -3.58
N ALA A 133 16.59 1.85 -3.00
CA ALA A 133 15.28 2.13 -3.57
C ALA A 133 15.34 2.81 -4.94
N ASP A 134 16.48 3.40 -5.30
CA ASP A 134 16.69 4.01 -6.62
C ASP A 134 16.85 2.98 -7.75
N GLU A 135 17.25 1.75 -7.46
CA GLU A 135 17.29 0.67 -8.46
C GLU A 135 15.89 0.27 -8.95
N ASN A 136 14.85 0.54 -8.17
CA ASN A 136 13.44 0.30 -8.52
C ASN A 136 12.70 1.59 -8.93
N ALA A 137 13.41 2.61 -9.38
CA ALA A 137 12.80 3.89 -9.77
C ALA A 137 11.73 3.73 -10.88
N GLY A 138 11.94 2.82 -11.82
CA GLY A 138 10.98 2.50 -12.88
C GLY A 138 9.69 1.84 -12.36
N GLU A 139 9.81 0.89 -11.44
CA GLU A 139 8.65 0.22 -10.82
C GLU A 139 7.88 1.17 -9.89
N ARG A 140 8.58 2.06 -9.19
CA ARG A 140 7.95 3.10 -8.36
C ARG A 140 7.18 4.11 -9.20
N GLU A 141 7.73 4.53 -10.34
CA GLU A 141 7.04 5.46 -11.24
C GLU A 141 5.80 4.80 -11.87
N ALA A 142 5.88 3.54 -12.28
CA ALA A 142 4.73 2.78 -12.76
C ALA A 142 3.64 2.64 -11.68
N ALA A 143 4.03 2.34 -10.43
CA ALA A 143 3.09 2.26 -9.31
C ALA A 143 2.45 3.63 -9.00
N LYS A 144 3.21 4.72 -9.12
CA LYS A 144 2.72 6.08 -8.93
C LYS A 144 1.70 6.46 -10.00
N GLN A 145 1.95 6.12 -11.26
CA GLN A 145 1.00 6.34 -12.35
C GLN A 145 -0.33 5.63 -12.11
N ILE A 146 -0.29 4.36 -11.69
CA ILE A 146 -1.51 3.61 -11.33
C ILE A 146 -2.28 4.31 -10.19
N LEU A 147 -1.56 4.78 -9.16
CA LEU A 147 -2.19 5.50 -8.05
C LEU A 147 -2.83 6.81 -8.51
N GLU A 148 -2.19 7.57 -9.39
CA GLU A 148 -2.72 8.83 -9.94
C GLU A 148 -3.95 8.60 -10.82
N GLU A 149 -4.00 7.50 -11.60
CA GLU A 149 -5.16 7.10 -12.39
C GLU A 149 -6.33 6.72 -11.49
N GLU A 150 -6.12 5.85 -10.51
CA GLU A 150 -7.14 5.42 -9.55
C GLU A 150 -7.64 6.59 -8.69
N GLU A 151 -6.75 7.49 -8.27
CA GLU A 151 -7.12 8.70 -7.53
C GLU A 151 -8.04 9.60 -8.36
N THR A 152 -7.72 9.77 -9.64
CA THR A 152 -8.52 10.57 -10.58
C THR A 152 -9.92 9.97 -10.75
N GLU A 153 -10.03 8.65 -10.94
CA GLU A 153 -11.31 7.96 -11.03
C GLU A 153 -12.12 8.04 -9.73
N PHE A 154 -11.44 7.89 -8.58
CA PHE A 154 -12.07 8.02 -7.27
C PHE A 154 -12.65 9.42 -7.05
N TYR A 155 -11.91 10.49 -7.36
CA TYR A 155 -12.41 11.84 -7.21
C TYR A 155 -13.55 12.15 -8.16
N ALA A 156 -13.52 11.66 -9.40
CA ALA A 156 -14.64 11.80 -10.34
C ALA A 156 -15.90 11.10 -9.82
N TRP A 157 -15.78 9.89 -9.31
CA TRP A 157 -16.88 9.16 -8.65
C TRP A 157 -17.40 9.89 -7.41
N TYR A 158 -16.49 10.39 -6.56
CA TYR A 158 -16.84 11.09 -5.33
C TYR A 158 -17.61 12.39 -5.59
N GLU A 159 -17.16 13.20 -6.55
CA GLU A 159 -17.87 14.42 -6.95
C GLU A 159 -19.23 14.11 -7.58
N TYR A 160 -19.34 13.07 -8.41
CA TYR A 160 -20.62 12.61 -8.92
C TYR A 160 -21.57 12.20 -7.78
N ARG A 161 -21.06 11.50 -6.78
CA ARG A 161 -21.83 11.08 -5.61
C ARG A 161 -22.37 12.26 -4.79
N LYS A 162 -21.59 13.32 -4.64
CA LYS A 162 -22.06 14.58 -4.01
C LYS A 162 -23.17 15.25 -4.82
N ALA A 163 -23.14 15.11 -6.12
CA ALA A 163 -24.15 15.70 -6.99
C ALA A 163 -25.52 14.94 -6.97
N LEU A 164 -25.56 13.69 -6.49
CA LEU A 164 -26.79 12.88 -6.52
C LEU A 164 -28.03 13.55 -5.89
N PRO A 165 -27.95 14.23 -4.73
CA PRO A 165 -29.10 14.94 -4.18
C PRO A 165 -29.60 16.06 -5.11
N LEU A 166 -28.67 16.81 -5.72
CA LEU A 166 -29.00 17.88 -6.67
C LEU A 166 -29.61 17.32 -7.95
N ILE A 167 -29.12 16.16 -8.40
CA ILE A 167 -29.68 15.44 -9.57
C ILE A 167 -31.13 15.01 -9.26
N ALA A 168 -31.43 14.57 -8.04
CA ALA A 168 -32.77 14.23 -7.63
C ALA A 168 -33.70 15.48 -7.67
N GLU A 169 -33.25 16.61 -7.14
CA GLU A 169 -33.98 17.88 -7.17
C GLU A 169 -34.23 18.37 -8.61
N ILE A 170 -33.24 18.21 -9.51
CA ILE A 170 -33.42 18.53 -10.93
C ILE A 170 -34.52 17.66 -11.55
N LYS A 171 -34.57 16.36 -11.24
CA LYS A 171 -35.57 15.44 -11.76
C LYS A 171 -36.99 15.86 -11.27
N ASP A 172 -37.14 16.17 -9.99
CA ASP A 172 -38.42 16.59 -9.43
C ASP A 172 -38.87 17.91 -10.04
N THR A 173 -37.96 18.86 -10.23
CA THR A 173 -38.24 20.14 -10.88
C THR A 173 -38.65 19.94 -12.34
N ALA A 174 -37.99 19.04 -13.08
CA ALA A 174 -38.33 18.73 -14.47
C ALA A 174 -39.75 18.15 -14.58
N VAL A 175 -40.10 17.17 -13.73
CA VAL A 175 -41.41 16.57 -13.67
C VAL A 175 -42.48 17.64 -13.39
N ALA A 176 -42.26 18.51 -12.40
CA ALA A 176 -43.17 19.59 -12.09
C ALA A 176 -43.40 20.53 -13.29
N ARG A 177 -42.33 20.99 -13.94
CA ARG A 177 -42.40 21.89 -15.10
C ARG A 177 -43.10 21.28 -16.31
N VAL A 178 -42.95 19.97 -16.54
CA VAL A 178 -43.67 19.26 -17.60
C VAL A 178 -45.15 19.22 -17.30
N LYS A 179 -45.53 18.88 -16.05
CA LYS A 179 -46.94 18.81 -15.63
C LYS A 179 -47.68 20.17 -15.66
N TYR A 180 -46.93 21.26 -15.44
CA TYR A 180 -47.47 22.62 -15.50
C TYR A 180 -47.43 23.23 -16.90
N ASP A 181 -47.02 22.49 -17.92
CA ASP A 181 -47.06 22.96 -19.29
C ASP A 181 -48.51 22.99 -19.81
N HIS A 182 -48.83 24.04 -20.59
CA HIS A 182 -50.16 24.22 -21.14
C HIS A 182 -50.61 23.08 -22.05
N ALA A 183 -49.66 22.49 -22.80
CA ALA A 183 -49.95 21.38 -23.71
C ALA A 183 -50.22 20.06 -22.95
N PHE A 184 -49.68 19.91 -21.72
CA PHE A 184 -49.78 18.66 -20.94
C PHE A 184 -51.23 18.23 -20.70
N SER A 185 -52.04 19.16 -20.28
CA SER A 185 -53.46 18.86 -19.93
C SER A 185 -54.27 18.42 -21.13
N GLY A 186 -54.03 19.01 -22.32
CA GLY A 186 -54.69 18.61 -23.55
C GLY A 186 -54.29 17.22 -24.00
N LEU A 187 -52.99 16.98 -24.14
CA LEU A 187 -52.44 15.68 -24.51
C LEU A 187 -52.87 14.56 -23.55
N TYR A 188 -52.91 14.88 -22.24
CA TYR A 188 -53.36 13.92 -21.23
C TYR A 188 -54.85 13.58 -21.35
N ALA A 189 -55.69 14.58 -21.61
CA ALA A 189 -57.16 14.40 -21.79
C ALA A 189 -57.48 13.59 -23.06
N ASP A 190 -56.69 13.78 -24.13
CA ASP A 190 -56.86 13.10 -25.42
C ASP A 190 -56.25 11.68 -25.40
N GLY A 191 -55.52 11.30 -24.34
CA GLY A 191 -54.84 10.02 -24.20
C GLY A 191 -53.64 9.88 -25.17
N ASP A 192 -53.10 10.98 -25.64
CA ASP A 192 -51.94 10.99 -26.56
C ASP A 192 -50.62 10.75 -25.78
N LEU A 193 -50.28 9.47 -25.64
CA LEU A 193 -49.08 9.05 -24.91
C LEU A 193 -47.78 9.43 -25.67
N ASP A 194 -47.79 9.42 -26.97
CA ASP A 194 -46.62 9.77 -27.80
C ASP A 194 -46.35 11.26 -27.65
N GLY A 195 -47.34 12.11 -27.80
CA GLY A 195 -47.21 13.54 -27.57
C GLY A 195 -46.76 13.92 -26.16
N LEU A 196 -47.28 13.23 -25.14
CA LEU A 196 -46.85 13.41 -23.75
C LEU A 196 -45.36 13.03 -23.55
N THR A 197 -44.94 11.95 -24.18
CA THR A 197 -43.54 11.49 -24.13
C THR A 197 -42.60 12.49 -24.80
N GLU A 198 -42.95 12.95 -26.01
CA GLU A 198 -42.18 13.97 -26.73
C GLU A 198 -42.09 15.28 -25.92
N LEU A 199 -43.20 15.76 -25.41
CA LEU A 199 -43.25 16.97 -24.55
C LEU A 199 -42.32 16.83 -23.34
N ALA A 200 -42.43 15.71 -22.63
CA ALA A 200 -41.62 15.47 -21.44
C ALA A 200 -40.12 15.43 -21.75
N VAL A 201 -39.71 14.72 -22.80
CA VAL A 201 -38.31 14.58 -23.20
C VAL A 201 -37.74 15.91 -23.69
N HIS A 202 -38.42 16.57 -24.64
CA HIS A 202 -37.92 17.83 -25.21
C HIS A 202 -37.81 18.91 -24.12
N LYS A 203 -38.85 19.11 -23.33
CA LYS A 203 -38.82 20.13 -22.28
C LYS A 203 -37.76 19.88 -21.21
N THR A 204 -37.54 18.62 -20.84
CA THR A 204 -36.50 18.26 -19.87
C THR A 204 -35.11 18.52 -20.43
N ILE A 205 -34.86 18.13 -21.69
CA ILE A 205 -33.57 18.35 -22.37
C ILE A 205 -33.32 19.85 -22.53
N ASP A 206 -34.27 20.61 -23.03
CA ASP A 206 -34.15 22.06 -23.21
C ASP A 206 -33.86 22.79 -21.91
N MET A 207 -34.50 22.37 -20.84
CA MET A 207 -34.27 22.93 -19.51
C MET A 207 -32.86 22.64 -18.99
N LEU A 208 -32.38 21.39 -19.14
CA LEU A 208 -31.03 20.99 -18.74
C LEU A 208 -29.95 21.70 -19.55
N LEU A 209 -30.08 21.67 -20.88
CA LEU A 209 -29.12 22.34 -21.79
C LEU A 209 -29.14 23.86 -21.59
N GLY A 210 -30.31 24.46 -21.41
CA GLY A 210 -30.45 25.87 -21.10
C GLY A 210 -29.77 26.28 -19.80
N GLY A 211 -29.86 25.46 -18.75
CA GLY A 211 -29.19 25.69 -17.47
C GLY A 211 -27.65 25.52 -17.56
N MET A 212 -27.18 24.77 -18.52
CA MET A 212 -25.74 24.49 -18.71
C MET A 212 -25.10 25.24 -19.88
N LYS A 213 -25.81 26.16 -20.54
CA LYS A 213 -25.34 26.84 -21.76
C LYS A 213 -23.98 27.52 -21.65
N GLU A 214 -23.59 27.95 -20.44
CA GLU A 214 -22.31 28.64 -20.20
C GLU A 214 -21.13 27.68 -19.99
N ILE A 215 -21.40 26.39 -19.72
CA ILE A 215 -20.39 25.38 -19.40
C ILE A 215 -20.31 24.27 -20.44
N LEU A 216 -21.32 24.10 -21.29
CA LEU A 216 -21.35 23.08 -22.34
C LEU A 216 -20.71 23.58 -23.63
N THR A 217 -19.81 22.78 -24.15
CA THR A 217 -19.23 22.93 -25.50
C THR A 217 -19.88 21.96 -26.49
N ALA A 218 -19.81 22.28 -27.77
CA ALA A 218 -20.30 21.38 -28.82
C ALA A 218 -19.64 20.00 -28.78
N ALA A 219 -18.35 19.94 -28.43
CA ALA A 219 -17.63 18.68 -28.29
C ALA A 219 -18.16 17.79 -27.13
N GLN A 220 -18.55 18.40 -26.01
CA GLN A 220 -19.14 17.68 -24.88
C GLN A 220 -20.53 17.14 -25.23
N VAL A 221 -21.35 17.93 -25.93
CA VAL A 221 -22.66 17.47 -26.40
C VAL A 221 -22.53 16.33 -27.41
N GLN A 222 -21.57 16.43 -28.34
CA GLN A 222 -21.27 15.35 -29.29
C GLN A 222 -20.79 14.06 -28.58
N SER A 223 -19.94 14.20 -27.55
CA SER A 223 -19.50 13.06 -26.75
C SER A 223 -20.65 12.38 -26.02
N CYS A 224 -21.58 13.18 -25.44
CA CYS A 224 -22.78 12.68 -24.79
C CYS A 224 -23.64 11.88 -25.78
N LEU A 225 -23.91 12.46 -26.96
CA LEU A 225 -24.70 11.80 -28.01
C LEU A 225 -24.09 10.46 -28.43
N SER A 226 -22.77 10.42 -28.61
CA SER A 226 -22.06 9.19 -28.98
C SER A 226 -22.16 8.10 -27.90
N LYS A 227 -22.15 8.47 -26.63
CA LYS A 227 -22.32 7.53 -25.50
C LYS A 227 -23.76 6.99 -25.43
N MET A 228 -24.75 7.83 -25.66
CA MET A 228 -26.18 7.43 -25.70
C MET A 228 -26.45 6.44 -26.83
N GLN A 229 -25.87 6.65 -28.01
CA GLN A 229 -26.02 5.74 -29.16
C GLN A 229 -25.37 4.36 -28.92
N LYS A 230 -24.24 4.30 -28.17
CA LYS A 230 -23.58 3.04 -27.80
C LYS A 230 -24.31 2.28 -26.69
N GLY A 231 -25.09 2.95 -25.86
CA GLY A 231 -25.82 2.32 -24.75
C GLY A 231 -27.06 1.52 -25.16
N ASN A 232 -27.52 1.61 -26.41
CA ASN A 232 -28.70 0.89 -26.91
C ASN A 232 -28.38 -0.52 -27.43
N GLY A 233 -27.21 -1.07 -27.13
CA GLY A 233 -26.73 -2.39 -27.59
C GLY A 233 -26.59 -3.45 -26.50
N LYS A 234 -27.45 -3.42 -25.45
CA LYS A 234 -27.52 -4.53 -24.46
C LYS A 234 -28.95 -4.90 -24.17
#